data_c67b498fd76baa40edcd9c88925f35c8
#
_entry.id   c67b498fd76baa40edcd9c88925f35c8
#
_cell.length_a   1.000
_cell.length_b   1.000
_cell.length_c   1.000
_cell.angle_alpha   90.00
_cell.angle_beta   90.00
_cell.angle_gamma   90.00
#
_symmetry.space_group_name_H-M   'P 1'
#
loop_
_entity.id
_entity.type
_entity.pdbx_description
1 polymer ?
#
loop_
_entity_poly.entity_id
_entity_poly.type
_entity_poly.pdbx_seq_one_letter_code
_entity_poly.pdbx_strand_id
1 'polypeptide(L)' 'FSVIPYDAEFTTQQAADYLNVSRPFLIGLLDQGRINHRMVGTHRRIRFADLLEFEKTSRAEREAAIAEMIAESQRLGLD' A
#
# COMPACT_ATOMS: atom_id res chain seq x y z
N PHE A 1 2.59 18.17 12.93
CA PHE A 1 2.35 18.08 11.48
C PHE A 1 3.70 18.14 10.79
N SER A 2 4.05 17.04 10.17
CA SER A 2 5.35 16.92 9.52
C SER A 2 5.17 16.76 8.01
N VAL A 3 6.12 17.33 7.26
CA VAL A 3 6.15 17.22 5.80
C VAL A 3 7.21 16.18 5.44
N ILE A 4 6.79 15.17 4.68
CA ILE A 4 7.69 14.11 4.23
C ILE A 4 8.02 14.37 2.76
N PRO A 5 9.30 14.55 2.39
CA PRO A 5 9.67 14.75 1.00
C PRO A 5 9.31 13.52 0.15
N TYR A 6 8.97 13.76 -1.10
CA TYR A 6 8.61 12.70 -2.04
C TYR A 6 9.72 11.67 -2.23
N ASP A 7 10.98 12.13 -2.17
CA ASP A 7 12.15 11.28 -2.37
C ASP A 7 12.73 10.72 -1.08
N ALA A 8 12.04 10.91 0.06
CA ALA A 8 12.47 10.32 1.31
C ALA A 8 12.47 8.80 1.20
N GLU A 9 13.49 8.18 1.78
CA GLU A 9 13.62 6.73 1.74
C GLU A 9 13.29 6.15 3.11
N PHE A 10 12.48 5.12 3.12
CA PHE A 10 12.02 4.45 4.33
C PHE A 10 12.68 3.08 4.43
N THR A 11 12.97 2.66 5.66
CA THR A 11 13.31 1.26 5.93
C THR A 11 12.04 0.43 5.85
N THR A 12 12.19 -0.91 5.83
CA THR A 12 11.03 -1.80 5.83
C THR A 12 10.16 -1.57 7.05
N GLN A 13 10.77 -1.36 8.22
CA GLN A 13 9.99 -1.12 9.44
C GLN A 13 9.27 0.21 9.40
N GLN A 14 9.94 1.26 8.93
CA GLN A 14 9.31 2.57 8.81
C GLN A 14 8.14 2.54 7.82
N ALA A 15 8.31 1.84 6.70
CA ALA A 15 7.27 1.72 5.71
C ALA A 15 6.08 0.93 6.26
N ALA A 16 6.34 -0.15 7.00
CA ALA A 16 5.28 -0.93 7.62
C ALA A 16 4.50 -0.08 8.64
N ASP A 17 5.22 0.71 9.43
CA ASP A 17 4.59 1.60 10.40
C ASP A 17 3.73 2.65 9.71
N TYR A 18 4.22 3.21 8.60
CA TYR A 18 3.47 4.20 7.84
C TYR A 18 2.17 3.61 7.29
N LEU A 19 2.23 2.40 6.73
CA LEU A 19 1.06 1.74 6.17
C LEU A 19 0.20 1.06 7.24
N ASN A 20 0.67 1.04 8.48
CA ASN A 20 -0.03 0.41 9.60
C ASN A 20 -0.25 -1.09 9.36
N VAL A 21 0.79 -1.74 8.90
CA VAL A 21 0.79 -3.20 8.66
C VAL A 21 1.99 -3.82 9.34
N SER A 22 2.00 -5.14 9.46
CA SER A 22 3.14 -5.85 10.03
C SER A 22 4.31 -5.85 9.04
N ARG A 23 5.52 -5.94 9.57
CA ARG A 23 6.72 -6.01 8.74
C ARG A 23 6.71 -7.21 7.79
N PRO A 24 6.36 -8.43 8.23
CA PRO A 24 6.26 -9.57 7.31
C PRO A 24 5.26 -9.34 6.19
N PHE A 25 4.14 -8.69 6.47
CA PHE A 25 3.15 -8.38 5.44
C PHE A 25 3.74 -7.41 4.41
N LEU A 26 4.44 -6.38 4.86
CA LEU A 26 5.09 -5.44 3.96
C LEU A 26 6.12 -6.13 3.08
N ILE A 27 6.94 -7.00 3.66
CA ILE A 27 7.94 -7.74 2.90
C ILE A 27 7.28 -8.59 1.82
N GLY A 28 6.15 -9.19 2.13
CA GLY A 28 5.36 -9.92 1.15
C GLY A 28 4.92 -9.04 -0.02
N LEU A 29 4.47 -7.82 0.28
CA LEU A 29 4.08 -6.87 -0.77
C LEU A 29 5.26 -6.49 -1.66
N LEU A 30 6.44 -6.31 -1.08
CA LEU A 30 7.65 -6.00 -1.84
C LEU A 30 8.04 -7.18 -2.74
N ASP A 31 7.96 -8.39 -2.21
CA ASP A 31 8.30 -9.59 -2.97
C ASP A 31 7.33 -9.86 -4.10
N GLN A 32 6.07 -9.48 -3.94
CA GLN A 32 5.06 -9.59 -4.98
C GLN A 32 5.15 -8.50 -6.03
N GLY A 33 6.01 -7.52 -5.83
CA GLY A 33 6.16 -6.39 -6.74
C GLY A 33 5.04 -5.35 -6.65
N ARG A 34 4.26 -5.37 -5.58
CA ARG A 34 3.18 -4.41 -5.41
C ARG A 34 3.68 -3.04 -4.99
N ILE A 35 4.85 -2.99 -4.37
CA ILE A 35 5.51 -1.74 -3.97
C ILE A 35 6.93 -1.79 -4.53
N ASN A 36 7.33 -0.75 -5.24
CA ASN A 36 8.69 -0.65 -5.76
C ASN A 36 9.65 -0.36 -4.60
N HIS A 37 10.81 -0.95 -4.66
CA HIS A 37 11.86 -0.71 -3.67
C HIS A 37 13.21 -0.87 -4.34
N ARG A 38 14.27 -0.48 -3.64
CA ARG A 38 15.63 -0.72 -4.10
C ARG A 38 16.45 -1.33 -2.97
N MET A 39 17.49 -2.03 -3.35
CA MET A 39 18.42 -2.64 -2.40
C MET A 39 19.62 -1.72 -2.19
N VAL A 40 19.96 -1.52 -0.92
CA VAL A 40 21.18 -0.81 -0.54
C VAL A 40 21.96 -1.80 0.34
N GLY A 41 22.93 -2.48 -0.27
CA GLY A 41 23.57 -3.62 0.39
C GLY A 41 22.55 -4.73 0.60
N THR A 42 22.34 -5.13 1.84
CA THR A 42 21.36 -6.16 2.20
C THR A 42 20.03 -5.54 2.70
N HIS A 43 19.92 -4.21 2.69
CA HIS A 43 18.75 -3.53 3.20
C HIS A 43 17.85 -3.04 2.08
N ARG A 44 16.54 -3.17 2.27
CA ARG A 44 15.55 -2.65 1.33
C ARG A 44 15.23 -1.21 1.69
N ARG A 45 15.09 -0.38 0.66
CA ARG A 45 14.70 1.03 0.83
C ARG A 45 13.50 1.32 -0.04
N ILE A 46 12.49 1.93 0.54
CA ILE A 46 11.25 2.24 -0.16
C ILE A 46 11.08 3.76 -0.17
N ARG A 47 10.86 4.34 -1.36
CA ARG A 47 10.62 5.78 -1.45
C ARG A 47 9.22 6.11 -1.00
N PHE A 48 9.05 7.28 -0.40
CA PHE A 48 7.74 7.74 0.02
C PHE A 48 6.77 7.80 -1.16
N ALA A 49 7.24 8.22 -2.33
CA ALA A 49 6.41 8.25 -3.54
C ALA A 49 5.84 6.87 -3.87
N ASP A 50 6.62 5.82 -3.68
CA ASP A 50 6.16 4.45 -3.94
C ASP A 50 5.11 4.00 -2.94
N LEU A 51 5.23 4.43 -1.68
CA LEU A 51 4.22 4.15 -0.67
C LEU A 51 2.91 4.86 -0.99
N LEU A 52 2.98 6.12 -1.43
CA LEU A 52 1.79 6.87 -1.81
C LEU A 52 1.10 6.22 -3.01
N GLU A 53 1.87 5.78 -3.98
CA GLU A 53 1.33 5.11 -5.16
C GLU A 53 0.60 3.83 -4.78
N PHE A 54 1.20 3.03 -3.89
CA PHE A 54 0.56 1.82 -3.39
C PHE A 54 -0.73 2.14 -2.65
N GLU A 55 -0.73 3.17 -1.81
CA GLU A 55 -1.92 3.57 -1.08
C GLU A 55 -3.06 3.95 -2.02
N LYS A 56 -2.75 4.71 -3.07
CA LYS A 56 -3.77 5.12 -4.04
C LYS A 56 -4.36 3.92 -4.77
N THR A 57 -3.50 3.02 -5.22
CA THR A 57 -3.94 1.81 -5.92
C THR A 57 -4.78 0.92 -5.00
N SER A 58 -4.31 0.72 -3.77
CA SER A 58 -5.01 -0.11 -2.80
C SER A 58 -6.38 0.46 -2.45
N ARG A 59 -6.45 1.79 -2.29
CA ARG A 59 -7.73 2.45 -2.00
C ARG A 59 -8.69 2.31 -3.17
N ALA A 60 -8.21 2.50 -4.40
CA ALA A 60 -9.05 2.35 -5.58
C ALA A 60 -9.56 0.93 -5.72
N GLU A 61 -8.74 -0.07 -5.45
CA GLU A 61 -9.15 -1.48 -5.49
C GLU A 61 -10.24 -1.76 -4.45
N ARG A 62 -10.09 -1.23 -3.23
CA ARG A 62 -11.09 -1.43 -2.17
C ARG A 62 -12.41 -0.74 -2.51
N GLU A 63 -12.34 0.47 -3.04
CA GLU A 63 -13.54 1.21 -3.43
C GLU A 63 -14.27 0.50 -4.55
N ALA A 64 -13.55 -0.02 -5.53
CA ALA A 64 -14.15 -0.78 -6.62
C ALA A 64 -14.82 -2.06 -6.11
N ALA A 65 -14.18 -2.77 -5.19
CA ALA A 65 -14.74 -3.99 -4.59
C ALA A 65 -16.02 -3.68 -3.81
N ILE A 66 -16.02 -2.60 -3.04
CA ILE A 66 -17.19 -2.20 -2.28
C ILE A 66 -18.35 -1.80 -3.21
N ALA A 67 -18.04 -1.03 -4.26
CA ALA A 67 -19.06 -0.63 -5.23
C ALA A 67 -19.66 -1.83 -5.93
N GLU A 68 -18.84 -2.83 -6.25
CA GLU A 68 -19.31 -4.07 -6.86
C GLU A 68 -20.23 -4.84 -5.92
N MET A 69 -19.90 -4.93 -4.65
CA MET A 69 -20.72 -5.59 -3.65
C MET A 69 -22.08 -4.89 -3.50
N ILE A 70 -22.09 -3.57 -3.47
CA ILE A 70 -23.32 -2.79 -3.38
C ILE A 70 -24.20 -3.01 -4.61
N ALA A 71 -23.62 -2.95 -5.79
CA ALA A 71 -24.34 -3.15 -7.03
C ALA A 71 -24.96 -4.56 -7.09
N GLU A 72 -24.22 -5.57 -6.65
CA GLU A 72 -24.74 -6.92 -6.61
C GLU A 72 -25.89 -7.09 -5.63
N SER A 73 -25.76 -6.50 -4.43
CA SER A 73 -26.83 -6.49 -3.42
C SER A 73 -28.11 -5.87 -3.98
N GLN A 74 -27.99 -4.75 -4.66
CA GLN A 74 -29.14 -4.07 -5.25
C GLN A 74 -29.79 -4.91 -6.34
N ARG A 75 -28.96 -5.54 -7.18
CA ARG A 75 -29.46 -6.39 -8.25
C ARG A 75 -30.21 -7.60 -7.72
N LEU A 76 -29.78 -8.14 -6.59
CA LEU A 76 -30.42 -9.30 -5.97
C LEU A 76 -31.60 -8.91 -5.07
N GLY A 77 -31.86 -7.61 -4.91
CA GLY A 77 -32.95 -7.14 -4.07
C GLY A 77 -32.64 -7.22 -2.59
N LEU A 78 -31.37 -7.25 -2.21
CA LEU A 78 -30.94 -7.29 -0.81
C LEU A 78 -30.63 -5.87 -0.35
N ASP A 79 -31.24 -5.47 0.74
CA ASP A 79 -31.02 -4.14 1.33
C ASP A 79 -30.19 -4.21 2.58
#